data_dbf79ffcb38a863790340c17a01bca4c
#
_entry.id   dbf79ffcb38a863790340c17a01bca4c
#
_cell.length_a   1.000
_cell.length_b   1.000
_cell.length_c   1.000
_cell.angle_alpha   90.00
_cell.angle_beta   90.00
_cell.angle_gamma   90.00
#
_symmetry.space_group_name_H-M   'P 1'
#
loop_
_entity.id
_entity.type
_entity.pdbx_description
1 polymer ?
#
loop_
_entity_poly.entity_id
_entity_poly.type
_entity_poly.pdbx_seq_one_letter_code
_entity_poly.pdbx_strand_id
1 'polypeptide(L)'
;MTPVRRLALVAGLALAGLGAAFFAGDVTARPKREPVVEAPPPPPPLPPVGLADRFLSDAAAYQSYMRQSQTISPAFQDAPGVQQSLRTGVAYEPGQFQRGEVAYAAIAALQDRSFVAAVRAEGATPQGRYAIIARLYADPANVLAFHDAPTAAGLAKQALASDGNRLLALGKQVRKAAYDIQHQPWSKEDVAARDERLQAAKLLSTSPRAAGDTDVAQLRAMVVEDPTAAPPAAPPPSPAPPPYSPLIIRATALAALAAIGQASDADAARLSWLFDDYFTAHCLDHAKRELNECLAVGKPNYEDVFCLGEPAMMYTGECVVKGAGSWVPLEIAVRPIPIPPLHGHAVARKRRR
;
A
#
# COMPACT_ATOMS: atom_id res chain seq x y z
N MET A 1 -9.69 -53.30 30.36
CA MET A 1 -10.66 -53.86 31.32
C MET A 1 -12.04 -53.38 30.82
N THR A 2 -12.72 -54.27 30.09
CA THR A 2 -14.18 -54.36 29.92
C THR A 2 -14.78 -55.02 31.19
N PRO A 3 -16.11 -55.19 31.41
CA PRO A 3 -17.29 -55.08 30.51
C PRO A 3 -18.55 -54.51 31.26
N VAL A 4 -19.76 -54.46 30.84
CA VAL A 4 -20.85 -55.40 30.51
C VAL A 4 -22.20 -54.67 30.51
N ARG A 5 -22.96 -54.83 29.46
CA ARG A 5 -24.34 -55.29 29.25
C ARG A 5 -25.44 -55.00 30.32
N ARG A 6 -26.62 -54.56 29.89
CA ARG A 6 -27.83 -55.45 29.93
C ARG A 6 -29.01 -54.90 29.11
N LEU A 7 -29.51 -55.81 28.28
CA LEU A 7 -30.86 -55.82 27.67
C LEU A 7 -31.94 -56.09 28.76
N ALA A 8 -33.15 -55.63 28.52
CA ALA A 8 -34.36 -56.30 28.97
C ALA A 8 -35.54 -56.07 28.01
N LEU A 9 -35.95 -57.13 27.39
CA LEU A 9 -37.19 -57.36 26.67
C LEU A 9 -38.29 -57.69 27.69
N VAL A 10 -39.50 -57.23 27.50
CA VAL A 10 -40.73 -57.98 27.95
C VAL A 10 -41.85 -57.79 26.92
N ALA A 11 -42.40 -58.91 26.56
CA ALA A 11 -43.51 -59.13 25.64
C ALA A 11 -44.84 -59.40 26.40
N GLY A 12 -45.89 -59.27 25.61
CA GLY A 12 -47.18 -59.99 25.90
C GLY A 12 -48.30 -59.01 26.22
N LEU A 13 -49.53 -59.07 25.81
CA LEU A 13 -50.38 -60.16 25.33
C LEU A 13 -51.63 -59.56 24.66
N ALA A 14 -52.20 -60.25 23.71
CA ALA A 14 -53.47 -59.96 23.04
C ALA A 14 -54.69 -60.27 23.89
N LEU A 15 -55.77 -59.55 23.64
CA LEU A 15 -57.12 -60.09 23.87
C LEU A 15 -58.12 -59.44 22.89
N ALA A 16 -58.86 -60.33 22.23
CA ALA A 16 -59.92 -60.05 21.33
C ALA A 16 -61.25 -59.66 22.01
N GLY A 17 -62.03 -58.77 21.38
CA GLY A 17 -63.39 -58.46 21.81
C GLY A 17 -64.18 -57.94 20.60
N LEU A 18 -65.25 -58.70 20.24
CA LEU A 18 -66.20 -58.48 19.14
C LEU A 18 -67.11 -57.25 19.40
N GLY A 19 -67.50 -56.58 18.33
CA GLY A 19 -68.87 -56.20 18.09
C GLY A 19 -69.30 -54.77 18.30
N ALA A 20 -69.56 -54.06 17.20
CA ALA A 20 -70.81 -53.43 16.83
C ALA A 20 -70.65 -52.44 15.71
N ALA A 21 -71.31 -52.71 14.58
CA ALA A 21 -71.41 -51.79 13.45
C ALA A 21 -72.35 -50.63 13.86
N PHE A 22 -71.86 -49.43 13.71
CA PHE A 22 -72.68 -48.22 13.59
C PHE A 22 -72.15 -47.34 12.44
N PHE A 23 -73.10 -46.91 11.61
CA PHE A 23 -72.94 -46.04 10.46
C PHE A 23 -72.09 -44.83 10.80
N ALA A 24 -70.97 -44.68 10.15
CA ALA A 24 -70.19 -43.50 10.19
C ALA A 24 -70.39 -42.74 8.90
N GLY A 25 -70.99 -41.57 8.99
CA GLY A 25 -70.98 -40.61 7.90
C GLY A 25 -69.59 -40.15 7.60
N ASP A 26 -69.28 -40.11 6.31
CA ASP A 26 -68.00 -39.61 5.75
C ASP A 26 -67.86 -38.13 6.08
N VAL A 27 -67.22 -37.81 7.23
CA VAL A 27 -66.68 -36.48 7.47
C VAL A 27 -65.26 -36.42 6.85
N THR A 28 -65.24 -36.05 5.56
CA THR A 28 -63.96 -35.68 4.94
C THR A 28 -63.36 -34.47 5.69
N ALA A 29 -62.48 -34.75 6.65
CA ALA A 29 -61.68 -33.74 7.32
C ALA A 29 -60.78 -33.09 6.24
N ARG A 30 -61.11 -31.88 5.83
CA ARG A 30 -60.21 -31.06 5.01
C ARG A 30 -58.87 -30.99 5.73
N PRO A 31 -57.75 -31.35 5.08
CA PRO A 31 -56.44 -31.17 5.71
C PRO A 31 -56.28 -29.68 6.02
N LYS A 32 -56.06 -29.38 7.28
CA LYS A 32 -55.70 -28.01 7.73
C LYS A 32 -54.45 -27.65 6.99
N ARG A 33 -54.51 -26.75 5.99
CA ARG A 33 -53.32 -26.21 5.31
C ARG A 33 -52.51 -25.53 6.42
N GLU A 34 -51.37 -26.13 6.75
CA GLU A 34 -50.35 -25.44 7.55
C GLU A 34 -50.02 -24.11 6.85
N PRO A 35 -49.93 -22.99 7.58
CA PRO A 35 -49.55 -21.75 6.99
C PRO A 35 -48.15 -21.96 6.36
N VAL A 36 -48.06 -21.78 5.04
CA VAL A 36 -46.78 -21.73 4.32
C VAL A 36 -46.05 -20.53 4.92
N VAL A 37 -45.08 -20.79 5.80
CA VAL A 37 -44.16 -19.77 6.26
C VAL A 37 -43.35 -19.34 5.02
N GLU A 38 -43.74 -18.20 4.46
CA GLU A 38 -43.02 -17.61 3.34
C GLU A 38 -41.57 -17.40 3.77
N ALA A 39 -40.63 -18.03 3.08
CA ALA A 39 -39.21 -17.88 3.39
C ALA A 39 -38.86 -16.39 3.37
N PRO A 40 -38.07 -15.85 4.32
CA PRO A 40 -37.68 -14.46 4.30
C PRO A 40 -37.01 -14.14 2.96
N PRO A 41 -37.26 -12.94 2.40
CA PRO A 41 -36.65 -12.56 1.13
C PRO A 41 -35.13 -12.68 1.22
N PRO A 42 -34.45 -13.10 0.14
CA PRO A 42 -32.99 -13.21 0.14
C PRO A 42 -32.36 -11.86 0.52
N PRO A 43 -31.24 -11.87 1.23
CA PRO A 43 -30.56 -10.63 1.60
C PRO A 43 -30.18 -9.85 0.31
N PRO A 44 -30.21 -8.52 0.35
CA PRO A 44 -29.83 -7.71 -0.80
C PRO A 44 -28.39 -8.03 -1.23
N PRO A 45 -28.12 -8.03 -2.53
CA PRO A 45 -26.77 -8.32 -3.05
C PRO A 45 -25.74 -7.36 -2.47
N LEU A 46 -24.49 -7.84 -2.33
CA LEU A 46 -23.38 -6.99 -1.91
C LEU A 46 -23.16 -5.85 -2.92
N PRO A 47 -22.84 -4.66 -2.43
CA PRO A 47 -22.38 -3.57 -3.31
C PRO A 47 -21.18 -4.00 -4.17
N PRO A 48 -20.95 -3.34 -5.31
CA PRO A 48 -19.75 -3.58 -6.10
C PRO A 48 -18.49 -3.27 -5.28
N VAL A 49 -17.38 -3.93 -5.62
CA VAL A 49 -16.06 -3.57 -5.10
C VAL A 49 -15.73 -2.16 -5.57
N GLY A 50 -15.26 -1.30 -4.68
CA GLY A 50 -14.97 0.07 -5.06
C GLY A 50 -14.21 0.85 -4.00
N LEU A 51 -13.43 1.83 -4.46
CA LEU A 51 -12.73 2.81 -3.65
C LEU A 51 -13.28 4.21 -3.95
N ALA A 52 -13.33 5.07 -2.95
CA ALA A 52 -13.70 6.46 -3.07
C ALA A 52 -12.84 7.19 -4.12
N ASP A 53 -13.44 8.11 -4.85
CA ASP A 53 -12.75 8.86 -5.92
C ASP A 53 -11.54 9.62 -5.40
N ARG A 54 -11.58 10.15 -4.19
CA ARG A 54 -10.42 10.80 -3.57
C ARG A 54 -9.26 9.83 -3.32
N PHE A 55 -9.51 8.56 -2.97
CA PHE A 55 -8.47 7.55 -2.78
C PHE A 55 -7.85 7.15 -4.11
N LEU A 56 -8.67 7.00 -5.14
CA LEU A 56 -8.21 6.77 -6.50
C LEU A 56 -7.37 7.94 -7.02
N SER A 57 -7.77 9.18 -6.71
CA SER A 57 -7.01 10.39 -7.09
C SER A 57 -5.65 10.46 -6.38
N ASP A 58 -5.58 10.17 -5.07
CA ASP A 58 -4.32 10.14 -4.34
C ASP A 58 -3.40 9.01 -4.87
N ALA A 59 -3.94 7.82 -5.16
CA ALA A 59 -3.20 6.72 -5.78
C ALA A 59 -2.68 7.08 -7.18
N ALA A 60 -3.49 7.76 -7.99
CA ALA A 60 -3.09 8.24 -9.32
C ALA A 60 -2.01 9.32 -9.24
N ALA A 61 -2.08 10.23 -8.27
CA ALA A 61 -1.04 11.23 -8.03
C ALA A 61 0.29 10.58 -7.63
N TYR A 62 0.26 9.56 -6.75
CA TYR A 62 1.41 8.75 -6.37
C TYR A 62 2.03 8.06 -7.59
N GLN A 63 1.23 7.34 -8.37
CA GLN A 63 1.70 6.63 -9.57
C GLN A 63 2.22 7.59 -10.65
N SER A 64 1.57 8.74 -10.81
CA SER A 64 2.04 9.79 -11.72
C SER A 64 3.43 10.30 -11.31
N TYR A 65 3.66 10.55 -10.01
CA TYR A 65 4.99 10.93 -9.52
C TYR A 65 6.01 9.83 -9.80
N MET A 66 5.71 8.57 -9.48
CA MET A 66 6.62 7.45 -9.71
C MET A 66 6.99 7.31 -11.20
N ARG A 67 6.03 7.40 -12.11
CA ARG A 67 6.31 7.37 -13.56
C ARG A 67 7.13 8.55 -14.03
N GLN A 68 6.78 9.77 -13.61
CA GLN A 68 7.51 10.98 -14.03
C GLN A 68 8.93 11.00 -13.49
N SER A 69 9.15 10.55 -12.25
CA SER A 69 10.50 10.42 -11.70
C SER A 69 11.40 9.50 -12.55
N GLN A 70 10.83 8.43 -13.13
CA GLN A 70 11.58 7.53 -14.02
C GLN A 70 12.00 8.17 -15.37
N THR A 71 11.47 9.34 -15.73
CA THR A 71 11.89 10.07 -16.92
C THR A 71 13.16 10.91 -16.70
N ILE A 72 13.61 11.05 -15.47
CA ILE A 72 14.83 11.76 -15.13
C ILE A 72 16.04 10.97 -15.65
N SER A 73 16.79 11.60 -16.55
CA SER A 73 18.05 11.02 -17.06
C SER A 73 19.22 11.42 -16.16
N PRO A 74 20.10 10.49 -15.77
CA PRO A 74 21.35 10.83 -15.09
C PRO A 74 22.40 11.45 -16.00
N ALA A 75 22.15 11.55 -17.31
CA ALA A 75 23.08 12.12 -18.30
C ALA A 75 22.84 13.63 -18.46
N PHE A 76 23.19 14.41 -17.45
CA PHE A 76 23.05 15.87 -17.46
C PHE A 76 24.05 16.51 -18.39
N GLN A 77 23.59 17.48 -19.20
CA GLN A 77 24.38 18.18 -20.19
C GLN A 77 24.49 19.70 -19.94
N ASP A 78 23.53 20.27 -19.19
CA ASP A 78 23.41 21.70 -18.94
C ASP A 78 22.59 22.02 -17.69
N ALA A 79 22.64 23.27 -17.22
CA ALA A 79 21.91 23.76 -16.09
C ALA A 79 20.38 23.72 -16.27
N PRO A 80 19.79 24.08 -17.42
CA PRO A 80 18.34 23.95 -17.64
C PRO A 80 17.82 22.52 -17.47
N GLY A 81 18.55 21.52 -17.96
CA GLY A 81 18.21 20.11 -17.80
C GLY A 81 18.21 19.67 -16.33
N VAL A 82 19.17 20.18 -15.52
CA VAL A 82 19.21 19.96 -14.07
C VAL A 82 17.97 20.57 -13.41
N GLN A 83 17.63 21.82 -13.74
CA GLN A 83 16.48 22.52 -13.15
C GLN A 83 15.16 21.85 -13.51
N GLN A 84 15.00 21.36 -14.74
CA GLN A 84 13.81 20.61 -15.15
C GLN A 84 13.70 19.28 -14.38
N SER A 85 14.79 18.54 -14.25
CA SER A 85 14.84 17.29 -13.51
C SER A 85 14.56 17.51 -12.01
N LEU A 86 15.10 18.59 -11.44
CA LEU A 86 14.83 18.96 -10.05
C LEU A 86 13.33 19.22 -9.83
N ARG A 87 12.68 20.03 -10.70
CA ARG A 87 11.24 20.26 -10.62
C ARG A 87 10.43 18.96 -10.65
N THR A 88 10.84 17.99 -11.47
CA THR A 88 10.19 16.68 -11.55
C THR A 88 10.38 15.88 -10.27
N GLY A 89 11.62 15.80 -9.77
CA GLY A 89 11.95 14.97 -8.61
C GLY A 89 11.41 15.48 -7.27
N VAL A 90 11.13 16.81 -7.16
CA VAL A 90 10.62 17.39 -5.92
C VAL A 90 9.09 17.47 -5.87
N ALA A 91 8.38 17.22 -6.97
CA ALA A 91 6.97 17.54 -7.14
C ALA A 91 6.05 16.51 -6.50
N TYR A 92 6.04 16.42 -5.18
CA TYR A 92 5.02 15.72 -4.39
C TYR A 92 4.84 16.38 -3.03
N GLU A 93 3.61 16.38 -2.52
CA GLU A 93 3.26 16.78 -1.16
C GLU A 93 3.27 15.51 -0.27
N PRO A 94 3.99 15.49 0.87
CA PRO A 94 4.19 14.27 1.67
C PRO A 94 2.90 13.59 2.12
N GLY A 95 1.92 14.36 2.58
CA GLY A 95 0.66 13.79 3.06
C GLY A 95 -0.18 13.17 1.96
N GLN A 96 -0.27 13.81 0.78
CA GLN A 96 -0.94 13.23 -0.40
C GLN A 96 -0.19 11.98 -0.88
N PHE A 97 1.14 12.05 -0.91
CA PHE A 97 1.98 10.94 -1.33
C PHE A 97 1.73 9.71 -0.46
N GLN A 98 1.76 9.86 0.86
CA GLN A 98 1.46 8.79 1.82
C GLN A 98 0.06 8.21 1.64
N ARG A 99 -0.97 9.06 1.49
CA ARG A 99 -2.33 8.58 1.19
C ARG A 99 -2.36 7.81 -0.11
N GLY A 100 -1.63 8.29 -1.12
CA GLY A 100 -1.48 7.61 -2.39
C GLY A 100 -0.81 6.24 -2.28
N GLU A 101 0.22 6.09 -1.45
CA GLU A 101 0.86 4.79 -1.16
C GLU A 101 -0.14 3.79 -0.58
N VAL A 102 -0.90 4.19 0.45
CA VAL A 102 -1.90 3.31 1.08
C VAL A 102 -2.98 2.92 0.08
N ALA A 103 -3.52 3.89 -0.68
CA ALA A 103 -4.56 3.62 -1.66
C ALA A 103 -4.07 2.72 -2.81
N TYR A 104 -2.87 2.97 -3.32
CA TYR A 104 -2.28 2.14 -4.37
C TYR A 104 -1.96 0.72 -3.88
N ALA A 105 -1.44 0.58 -2.67
CA ALA A 105 -1.23 -0.73 -2.05
C ALA A 105 -2.55 -1.49 -1.84
N ALA A 106 -3.64 -0.78 -1.49
CA ALA A 106 -4.97 -1.39 -1.40
C ALA A 106 -5.49 -1.88 -2.76
N ILE A 107 -5.26 -1.11 -3.83
CA ILE A 107 -5.58 -1.53 -5.20
C ILE A 107 -4.79 -2.79 -5.59
N ALA A 108 -3.50 -2.86 -5.22
CA ALA A 108 -2.69 -4.05 -5.44
C ALA A 108 -3.21 -5.27 -4.65
N ALA A 109 -3.64 -5.09 -3.40
CA ALA A 109 -4.24 -6.16 -2.60
C ALA A 109 -5.56 -6.67 -3.19
N LEU A 110 -6.37 -5.79 -3.79
CA LEU A 110 -7.63 -6.15 -4.46
C LEU A 110 -7.42 -7.01 -5.72
N GLN A 111 -6.19 -7.12 -6.23
CA GLN A 111 -5.89 -8.03 -7.34
C GLN A 111 -5.89 -9.51 -6.91
N ASP A 112 -5.88 -9.79 -5.60
CA ASP A 112 -6.07 -11.15 -5.09
C ASP A 112 -7.55 -11.50 -5.05
N ARG A 113 -8.01 -12.20 -6.08
CA ARG A 113 -9.42 -12.60 -6.22
C ARG A 113 -9.87 -13.54 -5.11
N SER A 114 -9.00 -14.41 -4.63
CA SER A 114 -9.32 -15.36 -3.55
C SER A 114 -9.57 -14.62 -2.25
N PHE A 115 -8.73 -13.64 -1.92
CA PHE A 115 -8.93 -12.75 -0.77
C PHE A 115 -10.25 -11.97 -0.90
N VAL A 116 -10.51 -11.33 -2.05
CA VAL A 116 -11.75 -10.60 -2.29
C VAL A 116 -12.96 -11.50 -2.14
N ALA A 117 -12.93 -12.71 -2.72
CA ALA A 117 -14.02 -13.69 -2.62
C ALA A 117 -14.26 -14.12 -1.16
N ALA A 118 -13.20 -14.39 -0.38
CA ALA A 118 -13.29 -14.77 1.02
C ALA A 118 -13.93 -13.67 1.88
N VAL A 119 -13.49 -12.42 1.70
CA VAL A 119 -14.05 -11.26 2.42
C VAL A 119 -15.52 -11.05 2.04
N ARG A 120 -15.87 -11.17 0.75
CA ARG A 120 -17.26 -11.04 0.27
C ARG A 120 -18.16 -12.16 0.78
N ALA A 121 -17.65 -13.40 0.87
CA ALA A 121 -18.40 -14.53 1.43
C ALA A 121 -18.73 -14.31 2.92
N GLU A 122 -17.76 -13.86 3.73
CA GLU A 122 -17.98 -13.52 5.14
C GLU A 122 -18.93 -12.32 5.29
N GLY A 123 -18.83 -11.33 4.40
CA GLY A 123 -19.66 -10.12 4.35
C GLY A 123 -21.01 -10.29 3.65
N ALA A 124 -21.40 -11.50 3.22
CA ALA A 124 -22.61 -11.71 2.44
C ALA A 124 -23.91 -11.27 3.17
N THR A 125 -23.93 -11.34 4.50
CA THR A 125 -25.05 -10.89 5.32
C THR A 125 -24.77 -9.51 5.94
N PRO A 126 -25.85 -8.74 6.32
CA PRO A 126 -25.66 -7.48 7.04
C PRO A 126 -24.87 -7.65 8.35
N GLN A 127 -25.11 -8.75 9.08
CA GLN A 127 -24.40 -9.09 10.32
C GLN A 127 -22.91 -9.37 10.06
N GLY A 128 -22.59 -10.12 9.00
CA GLY A 128 -21.22 -10.39 8.59
C GLY A 128 -20.46 -9.10 8.23
N ARG A 129 -21.10 -8.21 7.45
CA ARG A 129 -20.51 -6.88 7.13
C ARG A 129 -20.21 -6.07 8.38
N TYR A 130 -21.19 -6.00 9.30
CA TYR A 130 -20.99 -5.29 10.58
C TYR A 130 -19.83 -5.89 11.39
N ALA A 131 -19.73 -7.21 11.47
CA ALA A 131 -18.67 -7.90 12.17
C ALA A 131 -17.29 -7.61 11.56
N ILE A 132 -17.17 -7.62 10.22
CA ILE A 132 -15.94 -7.24 9.51
C ILE A 132 -15.55 -5.80 9.85
N ILE A 133 -16.49 -4.85 9.69
CA ILE A 133 -16.25 -3.44 9.97
C ILE A 133 -15.77 -3.27 11.42
N ALA A 134 -16.52 -3.79 12.39
CA ALA A 134 -16.18 -3.67 13.82
C ALA A 134 -14.79 -4.24 14.13
N ARG A 135 -14.45 -5.40 13.56
CA ARG A 135 -13.15 -6.06 13.74
C ARG A 135 -12.00 -5.24 13.18
N LEU A 136 -12.16 -4.68 11.98
CA LEU A 136 -11.12 -3.88 11.34
C LEU A 136 -10.95 -2.50 11.98
N TYR A 137 -12.04 -1.91 12.49
CA TYR A 137 -11.96 -0.66 13.26
C TYR A 137 -11.31 -0.84 14.63
N ALA A 138 -11.48 -2.01 15.25
CA ALA A 138 -10.81 -2.33 16.51
C ALA A 138 -9.29 -2.47 16.33
N ASP A 139 -8.87 -3.18 15.28
CA ASP A 139 -7.45 -3.31 14.88
C ASP A 139 -7.37 -3.72 13.41
N PRO A 140 -6.73 -2.90 12.54
CA PRO A 140 -6.51 -3.24 11.13
C PRO A 140 -5.79 -4.58 10.93
N ALA A 141 -4.94 -4.99 11.88
CA ALA A 141 -4.17 -6.24 11.79
C ALA A 141 -5.08 -7.48 11.75
N ASN A 142 -6.31 -7.35 12.21
CA ASN A 142 -7.31 -8.42 12.10
C ASN A 142 -7.62 -8.79 10.63
N VAL A 143 -7.25 -7.96 9.66
CA VAL A 143 -7.38 -8.30 8.24
C VAL A 143 -6.60 -9.57 7.88
N LEU A 144 -5.47 -9.82 8.54
CA LEU A 144 -4.62 -10.97 8.26
C LEU A 144 -5.26 -12.32 8.64
N ALA A 145 -6.39 -12.31 9.35
CA ALA A 145 -7.17 -13.50 9.67
C ALA A 145 -8.11 -13.96 8.53
N PHE A 146 -8.34 -13.13 7.49
CA PHE A 146 -9.08 -13.58 6.33
C PHE A 146 -8.27 -14.59 5.50
N HIS A 147 -8.97 -15.50 4.86
CA HIS A 147 -8.36 -16.42 3.91
C HIS A 147 -7.65 -15.61 2.80
N ASP A 148 -6.44 -16.02 2.43
CA ASP A 148 -5.55 -15.38 1.43
C ASP A 148 -5.15 -13.92 1.71
N ALA A 149 -5.52 -13.35 2.86
CA ALA A 149 -5.04 -12.01 3.25
C ALA A 149 -3.51 -11.87 3.24
N PRO A 150 -2.70 -12.87 3.66
CA PRO A 150 -1.26 -12.80 3.50
C PRO A 150 -0.80 -12.66 2.04
N THR A 151 -1.49 -13.32 1.09
CA THR A 151 -1.20 -13.19 -0.34
C THR A 151 -1.52 -11.79 -0.84
N ALA A 152 -2.70 -11.26 -0.50
CA ALA A 152 -3.11 -9.89 -0.84
C ALA A 152 -2.16 -8.84 -0.25
N ALA A 153 -1.79 -8.97 1.03
CA ALA A 153 -0.78 -8.12 1.69
C ALA A 153 0.59 -8.23 1.02
N GLY A 154 0.96 -9.43 0.56
CA GLY A 154 2.18 -9.69 -0.19
C GLY A 154 2.21 -8.98 -1.54
N LEU A 155 1.08 -8.91 -2.27
CA LEU A 155 0.96 -8.13 -3.51
C LEU A 155 1.09 -6.63 -3.24
N ALA A 156 0.44 -6.10 -2.20
CA ALA A 156 0.56 -4.72 -1.77
C ALA A 156 2.02 -4.35 -1.44
N LYS A 157 2.69 -5.18 -0.65
CA LYS A 157 4.10 -5.03 -0.30
C LYS A 157 5.00 -5.05 -1.53
N GLN A 158 4.78 -5.99 -2.44
CA GLN A 158 5.57 -6.13 -3.67
C GLN A 158 5.43 -4.90 -4.56
N ALA A 159 4.23 -4.35 -4.71
CA ALA A 159 3.97 -3.17 -5.53
C ALA A 159 4.77 -1.96 -5.01
N LEU A 160 4.64 -1.62 -3.73
CA LEU A 160 5.35 -0.49 -3.14
C LEU A 160 6.87 -0.71 -3.10
N ALA A 161 7.33 -1.90 -2.70
CA ALA A 161 8.76 -2.21 -2.67
C ALA A 161 9.39 -2.09 -4.07
N SER A 162 8.70 -2.50 -5.11
CA SER A 162 9.16 -2.35 -6.50
C SER A 162 9.29 -0.88 -6.89
N ASP A 163 8.30 -0.05 -6.59
CA ASP A 163 8.30 1.38 -6.87
C ASP A 163 9.43 2.09 -6.11
N GLY A 164 9.54 1.86 -4.81
CA GLY A 164 10.57 2.46 -3.97
C GLY A 164 11.98 2.06 -4.41
N ASN A 165 12.20 0.79 -4.74
CA ASN A 165 13.50 0.31 -5.20
C ASN A 165 13.90 0.92 -6.55
N ARG A 166 12.93 1.11 -7.48
CA ARG A 166 13.22 1.80 -8.76
C ARG A 166 13.63 3.25 -8.54
N LEU A 167 12.91 3.98 -7.67
CA LEU A 167 13.23 5.36 -7.35
C LEU A 167 14.60 5.47 -6.65
N LEU A 168 14.87 4.59 -5.68
CA LEU A 168 16.15 4.52 -4.97
C LEU A 168 17.32 4.22 -5.92
N ALA A 169 17.14 3.27 -6.83
CA ALA A 169 18.18 2.91 -7.81
C ALA A 169 18.48 4.07 -8.77
N LEU A 170 17.44 4.77 -9.25
CA LEU A 170 17.62 5.94 -10.11
C LEU A 170 18.27 7.10 -9.33
N GLY A 171 17.85 7.34 -8.08
CA GLY A 171 18.46 8.35 -7.21
C GLY A 171 19.96 8.11 -7.00
N LYS A 172 20.39 6.86 -6.83
CA LYS A 172 21.82 6.49 -6.75
C LYS A 172 22.58 6.84 -8.04
N GLN A 173 21.95 6.61 -9.20
CA GLN A 173 22.56 6.97 -10.50
C GLN A 173 22.66 8.49 -10.66
N VAL A 174 21.63 9.24 -10.28
CA VAL A 174 21.62 10.70 -10.31
C VAL A 174 22.66 11.27 -9.35
N ARG A 175 22.75 10.74 -8.12
CA ARG A 175 23.80 11.14 -7.16
C ARG A 175 25.20 10.89 -7.72
N LYS A 176 25.41 9.73 -8.34
CA LYS A 176 26.70 9.43 -9.00
C LYS A 176 27.00 10.43 -10.11
N ALA A 177 26.00 10.77 -10.93
CA ALA A 177 26.17 11.74 -12.01
C ALA A 177 26.64 13.10 -11.50
N ALA A 178 26.22 13.54 -10.30
CA ALA A 178 26.71 14.77 -9.69
C ALA A 178 28.25 14.79 -9.55
N TYR A 179 28.84 13.67 -9.18
CA TYR A 179 30.32 13.54 -9.11
C TYR A 179 30.96 13.46 -10.49
N ASP A 180 30.33 12.74 -11.42
CA ASP A 180 30.88 12.54 -12.77
C ASP A 180 30.96 13.86 -13.56
N ILE A 181 30.04 14.81 -13.33
CA ILE A 181 30.01 16.10 -14.05
C ILE A 181 30.79 17.22 -13.35
N GLN A 182 31.34 17.03 -12.15
CA GLN A 182 32.05 18.09 -11.41
C GLN A 182 33.21 18.73 -12.16
N HIS A 183 33.80 18.03 -13.13
CA HIS A 183 34.91 18.56 -13.94
C HIS A 183 34.44 19.38 -15.13
N GLN A 184 33.15 19.36 -15.48
CA GLN A 184 32.62 20.12 -16.62
C GLN A 184 32.46 21.61 -16.27
N PRO A 185 32.82 22.55 -17.18
CA PRO A 185 32.74 23.98 -16.88
C PRO A 185 31.34 24.44 -16.42
N TRP A 186 30.31 24.08 -17.19
CA TRP A 186 28.92 24.51 -16.90
C TRP A 186 28.41 24.02 -15.54
N SER A 187 28.86 22.86 -15.08
CA SER A 187 28.39 22.30 -13.81
C SER A 187 28.99 23.01 -12.59
N LYS A 188 30.11 23.70 -12.74
CA LYS A 188 30.78 24.49 -11.72
C LYS A 188 30.23 25.90 -11.59
N GLU A 189 29.49 26.36 -12.57
CA GLU A 189 28.80 27.64 -12.52
C GLU A 189 27.77 27.66 -11.40
N ASP A 190 27.67 28.79 -10.72
CA ASP A 190 26.66 28.98 -9.70
C ASP A 190 25.25 28.93 -10.33
N VAL A 191 24.32 28.27 -9.64
CA VAL A 191 22.93 28.21 -10.07
C VAL A 191 22.37 29.63 -10.12
N ALA A 192 21.86 30.00 -11.28
CA ALA A 192 21.17 31.28 -11.45
C ALA A 192 19.89 31.30 -10.59
N ALA A 193 19.53 32.46 -10.03
CA ALA A 193 18.29 32.67 -9.27
C ALA A 193 18.07 31.59 -8.18
N ARG A 194 19.06 31.41 -7.31
CA ARG A 194 19.08 30.36 -6.27
C ARG A 194 17.89 30.45 -5.32
N ASP A 195 17.49 31.65 -4.93
CA ASP A 195 16.38 31.85 -4.01
C ASP A 195 15.04 31.45 -4.68
N GLU A 196 14.84 31.83 -5.93
CA GLU A 196 13.67 31.45 -6.72
C GLU A 196 13.61 29.94 -6.95
N ARG A 197 14.75 29.29 -7.22
CA ARG A 197 14.86 27.83 -7.31
C ARG A 197 14.41 27.17 -6.01
N LEU A 198 14.91 27.64 -4.86
CA LEU A 198 14.54 27.11 -3.53
C LEU A 198 13.04 27.32 -3.25
N GLN A 199 12.51 28.51 -3.56
CA GLN A 199 11.09 28.78 -3.39
C GLN A 199 10.23 27.90 -4.30
N ALA A 200 10.63 27.71 -5.56
CA ALA A 200 9.94 26.81 -6.48
C ALA A 200 9.94 25.34 -5.98
N ALA A 201 11.08 24.87 -5.46
CA ALA A 201 11.17 23.53 -4.86
C ALA A 201 10.25 23.37 -3.65
N LYS A 202 10.23 24.38 -2.75
CA LYS A 202 9.31 24.40 -1.59
C LYS A 202 7.85 24.38 -2.02
N LEU A 203 7.48 25.22 -2.99
CA LEU A 203 6.11 25.27 -3.49
C LEU A 203 5.66 23.92 -4.08
N LEU A 204 6.49 23.30 -4.94
CA LEU A 204 6.22 21.98 -5.51
C LEU A 204 6.17 20.88 -4.45
N SER A 205 6.90 21.02 -3.37
CA SER A 205 6.93 20.06 -2.25
C SER A 205 5.73 20.18 -1.30
N THR A 206 4.99 21.27 -1.34
CA THR A 206 3.83 21.52 -0.47
C THR A 206 2.50 21.58 -1.24
N SER A 207 2.55 21.51 -2.56
CA SER A 207 1.36 21.57 -3.42
C SER A 207 0.89 20.16 -3.76
N PRO A 208 -0.35 19.80 -3.43
CA PRO A 208 -0.93 18.54 -3.90
C PRO A 208 -0.92 18.47 -5.43
N ARG A 209 -0.65 17.28 -5.96
CA ARG A 209 -0.70 17.03 -7.39
C ARG A 209 -2.13 16.76 -7.83
N ALA A 210 -2.53 17.35 -8.93
CA ALA A 210 -3.72 16.91 -9.62
C ALA A 210 -3.48 15.53 -10.26
N ALA A 211 -4.40 14.60 -10.04
CA ALA A 211 -4.41 13.34 -10.74
C ALA A 211 -4.94 13.54 -12.17
N GLY A 212 -4.38 12.83 -13.13
CA GLY A 212 -4.95 12.80 -14.48
C GLY A 212 -6.19 11.92 -14.52
N ASP A 213 -7.25 12.37 -15.21
CA ASP A 213 -8.51 11.60 -15.32
C ASP A 213 -8.29 10.19 -15.91
N THR A 214 -7.38 10.06 -16.86
CA THR A 214 -7.00 8.77 -17.46
C THR A 214 -6.37 7.85 -16.42
N ASP A 215 -5.49 8.35 -15.55
CA ASP A 215 -4.84 7.55 -14.51
C ASP A 215 -5.87 7.08 -13.48
N VAL A 216 -6.78 7.95 -13.06
CA VAL A 216 -7.87 7.61 -12.14
C VAL A 216 -8.78 6.55 -12.76
N ALA A 217 -9.14 6.71 -14.05
CA ALA A 217 -9.97 5.74 -14.76
C ALA A 217 -9.31 4.35 -14.87
N GLN A 218 -7.99 4.31 -15.14
CA GLN A 218 -7.22 3.05 -15.16
C GLN A 218 -7.21 2.36 -13.80
N LEU A 219 -6.93 3.10 -12.72
CA LEU A 219 -6.94 2.52 -11.37
C LEU A 219 -8.35 2.07 -10.96
N ARG A 220 -9.39 2.82 -11.34
CA ARG A 220 -10.78 2.40 -11.11
C ARG A 220 -11.10 1.09 -11.84
N ALA A 221 -10.67 0.95 -13.09
CA ALA A 221 -10.86 -0.29 -13.86
C ALA A 221 -10.18 -1.50 -13.18
N MET A 222 -9.01 -1.31 -12.56
CA MET A 222 -8.35 -2.36 -11.78
C MET A 222 -9.14 -2.78 -10.54
N VAL A 223 -9.90 -1.86 -9.93
CA VAL A 223 -10.71 -2.15 -8.72
C VAL A 223 -12.02 -2.85 -9.05
N VAL A 224 -12.65 -2.46 -10.16
CA VAL A 224 -14.02 -2.88 -10.56
C VAL A 224 -14.01 -4.17 -11.39
N GLU A 225 -12.88 -4.86 -11.52
CA GLU A 225 -12.88 -6.13 -12.27
C GLU A 225 -13.99 -7.07 -11.78
N ASP A 226 -14.86 -7.43 -12.72
CA ASP A 226 -15.91 -8.43 -12.53
C ASP A 226 -15.26 -9.74 -12.03
N PRO A 227 -15.59 -10.24 -10.83
CA PRO A 227 -15.05 -11.48 -10.32
C PRO A 227 -15.36 -12.69 -11.23
N THR A 228 -16.26 -12.53 -12.21
CA THR A 228 -16.57 -13.53 -13.25
C THR A 228 -15.72 -13.35 -14.50
N ALA A 229 -14.96 -12.26 -14.63
CA ALA A 229 -14.09 -12.06 -15.80
C ALA A 229 -12.96 -13.09 -15.83
N ALA A 230 -12.53 -13.45 -17.05
CA ALA A 230 -11.43 -14.38 -17.24
C ALA A 230 -10.15 -13.88 -16.53
N PRO A 231 -9.37 -14.76 -15.90
CA PRO A 231 -8.13 -14.36 -15.24
C PRO A 231 -7.20 -13.64 -16.24
N PRO A 232 -6.41 -12.66 -15.78
CA PRO A 232 -5.47 -11.96 -16.65
C PRO A 232 -4.50 -12.96 -17.28
N ALA A 233 -4.12 -12.70 -18.54
CA ALA A 233 -3.26 -13.60 -19.33
C ALA A 233 -1.84 -13.76 -18.74
N ALA A 234 -1.41 -12.87 -17.84
CA ALA A 234 -0.14 -12.99 -17.13
C ALA A 234 -0.36 -13.52 -15.71
N PRO A 235 0.49 -14.44 -15.22
CA PRO A 235 0.43 -14.86 -13.83
C PRO A 235 0.64 -13.63 -12.92
N PRO A 236 -0.12 -13.51 -11.80
CA PRO A 236 0.10 -12.44 -10.86
C PRO A 236 1.54 -12.49 -10.34
N PRO A 237 2.14 -11.32 -10.01
CA PRO A 237 3.47 -11.32 -9.40
C PRO A 237 3.45 -12.14 -8.13
N SER A 238 4.55 -12.84 -7.84
CA SER A 238 4.67 -13.62 -6.61
C SER A 238 4.55 -12.71 -5.39
N PRO A 239 3.64 -12.99 -4.45
CA PRO A 239 3.44 -12.13 -3.29
C PRO A 239 4.67 -12.13 -2.40
N ALA A 240 5.04 -10.94 -1.88
CA ALA A 240 6.16 -10.83 -0.94
C ALA A 240 5.80 -11.45 0.42
N PRO A 241 6.73 -12.17 1.08
CA PRO A 241 6.46 -12.81 2.36
C PRO A 241 6.34 -11.79 3.51
N PRO A 242 5.72 -12.19 4.66
CA PRO A 242 5.73 -11.40 5.89
C PRO A 242 7.20 -11.19 6.39
N PRO A 243 7.44 -10.24 7.33
CA PRO A 243 6.43 -9.44 8.01
C PRO A 243 5.85 -8.32 7.14
N TYR A 244 4.61 -7.90 7.47
CA TYR A 244 3.95 -6.78 6.84
C TYR A 244 4.01 -5.54 7.74
N SER A 245 4.31 -4.39 7.15
CA SER A 245 4.35 -3.12 7.88
C SER A 245 2.94 -2.64 8.27
N PRO A 246 2.81 -1.70 9.22
CA PRO A 246 1.53 -1.09 9.54
C PRO A 246 0.85 -0.47 8.31
N LEU A 247 1.61 0.14 7.39
CA LEU A 247 1.07 0.68 6.14
C LEU A 247 0.44 -0.41 5.27
N ILE A 248 1.13 -1.54 5.07
CA ILE A 248 0.60 -2.67 4.28
C ILE A 248 -0.63 -3.29 4.94
N ILE A 249 -0.63 -3.43 6.26
CA ILE A 249 -1.80 -3.93 7.01
C ILE A 249 -3.00 -3.00 6.81
N ARG A 250 -2.83 -1.68 6.93
CA ARG A 250 -3.88 -0.68 6.71
C ARG A 250 -4.40 -0.68 5.27
N ALA A 251 -3.50 -0.78 4.30
CA ALA A 251 -3.88 -0.90 2.89
C ALA A 251 -4.69 -2.17 2.62
N THR A 252 -4.31 -3.31 3.21
CA THR A 252 -5.05 -4.56 3.07
C THR A 252 -6.42 -4.48 3.77
N ALA A 253 -6.50 -3.80 4.94
CA ALA A 253 -7.77 -3.53 5.61
C ALA A 253 -8.69 -2.62 4.76
N LEU A 254 -8.14 -1.59 4.12
CA LEU A 254 -8.87 -0.76 3.16
C LEU A 254 -9.40 -1.59 1.99
N ALA A 255 -8.59 -2.52 1.46
CA ALA A 255 -9.00 -3.45 0.40
C ALA A 255 -10.15 -4.36 0.86
N ALA A 256 -10.11 -4.88 2.09
CA ALA A 256 -11.21 -5.68 2.66
C ALA A 256 -12.51 -4.87 2.77
N LEU A 257 -12.43 -3.62 3.23
CA LEU A 257 -13.61 -2.73 3.29
C LEU A 257 -14.13 -2.39 1.89
N ALA A 258 -13.24 -2.16 0.92
CA ALA A 258 -13.60 -1.96 -0.48
C ALA A 258 -14.32 -3.19 -1.07
N ALA A 259 -13.86 -4.40 -0.74
CA ALA A 259 -14.44 -5.65 -1.21
C ALA A 259 -15.92 -5.84 -0.80
N ILE A 260 -16.32 -5.29 0.35
CA ILE A 260 -17.72 -5.33 0.83
C ILE A 260 -18.48 -4.03 0.59
N GLY A 261 -17.94 -3.11 -0.25
CA GLY A 261 -18.58 -1.85 -0.61
C GLY A 261 -18.64 -0.82 0.52
N GLN A 262 -17.67 -0.86 1.45
CA GLN A 262 -17.57 0.04 2.60
C GLN A 262 -16.38 1.01 2.50
N ALA A 263 -15.93 1.31 1.28
CA ALA A 263 -14.87 2.26 0.99
C ALA A 263 -15.27 3.25 -0.13
N SER A 264 -16.57 3.55 -0.24
CA SER A 264 -17.13 4.52 -1.16
C SER A 264 -16.86 5.97 -0.73
N ASP A 265 -17.25 6.95 -1.54
CA ASP A 265 -17.15 8.37 -1.18
C ASP A 265 -17.90 8.72 0.10
N ALA A 266 -19.03 8.07 0.35
CA ALA A 266 -19.80 8.23 1.60
C ALA A 266 -19.02 7.75 2.84
N ASP A 267 -18.11 6.79 2.66
CA ASP A 267 -17.30 6.19 3.72
C ASP A 267 -15.97 6.90 3.93
N ALA A 268 -15.53 7.64 2.93
CA ALA A 268 -14.18 8.14 2.82
C ALA A 268 -13.70 8.95 4.05
N ALA A 269 -14.57 9.78 4.65
CA ALA A 269 -14.23 10.54 5.85
C ALA A 269 -13.98 9.63 7.07
N ARG A 270 -14.76 8.56 7.21
CA ARG A 270 -14.64 7.59 8.31
C ARG A 270 -13.39 6.72 8.21
N LEU A 271 -12.81 6.62 7.03
CA LEU A 271 -11.64 5.78 6.75
C LEU A 271 -10.32 6.54 6.81
N SER A 272 -10.33 7.84 7.14
CA SER A 272 -9.11 8.68 7.17
C SER A 272 -8.01 8.10 8.05
N TRP A 273 -8.35 7.45 9.15
CA TRP A 273 -7.40 6.83 10.08
C TRP A 273 -6.57 5.68 9.47
N LEU A 274 -7.03 5.04 8.39
CA LEU A 274 -6.25 4.03 7.66
C LEU A 274 -5.06 4.64 6.92
N PHE A 275 -5.09 5.95 6.69
CA PHE A 275 -4.03 6.67 5.98
C PHE A 275 -3.01 7.30 6.93
N ASP A 276 -3.22 7.23 8.24
CA ASP A 276 -2.33 7.81 9.23
C ASP A 276 -1.20 6.83 9.58
N ASP A 277 -0.12 6.83 8.80
CA ASP A 277 1.10 6.10 9.13
C ASP A 277 2.21 7.07 9.54
N TYR A 278 2.43 7.17 10.85
CA TYR A 278 3.38 8.12 11.44
C TYR A 278 4.81 7.93 10.90
N PHE A 279 5.25 6.68 10.73
CA PHE A 279 6.63 6.41 10.32
C PHE A 279 6.88 6.84 8.88
N THR A 280 5.96 6.55 7.97
CA THR A 280 6.06 6.96 6.57
C THR A 280 5.94 8.48 6.45
N ALA A 281 4.98 9.12 7.13
CA ALA A 281 4.83 10.57 7.15
C ALA A 281 6.11 11.25 7.61
N HIS A 282 6.66 10.84 8.76
CA HIS A 282 7.89 11.41 9.31
C HIS A 282 9.10 11.20 8.39
N CYS A 283 9.20 10.03 7.74
CA CYS A 283 10.25 9.74 6.77
C CYS A 283 10.19 10.69 5.56
N LEU A 284 9.02 10.88 4.97
CA LEU A 284 8.81 11.77 3.82
C LEU A 284 9.06 13.23 4.17
N ASP A 285 8.60 13.68 5.34
CA ASP A 285 8.88 15.03 5.84
C ASP A 285 10.38 15.25 6.07
N HIS A 286 11.09 14.24 6.58
CA HIS A 286 12.54 14.30 6.73
C HIS A 286 13.21 14.44 5.35
N ALA A 287 12.84 13.62 4.37
CA ALA A 287 13.37 13.73 3.01
C ALA A 287 13.20 15.14 2.43
N LYS A 288 12.05 15.78 2.68
CA LYS A 288 11.78 17.16 2.24
C LYS A 288 12.60 18.21 2.98
N ARG A 289 12.84 18.05 4.27
CA ARG A 289 13.72 18.96 5.03
C ARG A 289 15.15 18.87 4.52
N GLU A 290 15.71 17.68 4.40
CA GLU A 290 17.05 17.45 3.87
C GLU A 290 17.21 18.03 2.47
N LEU A 291 16.20 17.86 1.60
CA LEU A 291 16.19 18.49 0.27
C LEU A 291 16.26 20.01 0.35
N ASN A 292 15.43 20.63 1.20
CA ASN A 292 15.41 22.08 1.34
C ASN A 292 16.73 22.63 1.90
N GLU A 293 17.33 21.94 2.87
CA GLU A 293 18.64 22.29 3.42
C GLU A 293 19.74 22.13 2.38
N CYS A 294 19.75 21.03 1.63
CA CYS A 294 20.69 20.80 0.54
C CYS A 294 20.61 21.92 -0.50
N LEU A 295 19.41 22.26 -0.98
CA LEU A 295 19.20 23.34 -1.94
C LEU A 295 19.54 24.73 -1.39
N ALA A 296 19.35 24.97 -0.10
CA ALA A 296 19.67 26.28 0.49
C ALA A 296 21.17 26.57 0.50
N VAL A 297 22.01 25.56 0.70
CA VAL A 297 23.47 25.72 0.76
C VAL A 297 24.15 25.50 -0.58
N GLY A 298 23.58 24.67 -1.46
CA GLY A 298 24.11 24.34 -2.77
C GLY A 298 24.29 25.58 -3.66
N LYS A 299 25.46 25.73 -4.27
CA LYS A 299 25.79 26.85 -5.15
C LYS A 299 25.98 26.42 -6.61
N PRO A 300 26.94 25.53 -6.94
CA PRO A 300 27.13 25.11 -8.31
C PRO A 300 26.07 24.11 -8.78
N ASN A 301 25.87 24.04 -10.10
CA ASN A 301 24.85 23.19 -10.69
C ASN A 301 25.01 21.69 -10.36
N TYR A 302 26.23 21.18 -10.18
CA TYR A 302 26.44 19.78 -9.78
C TYR A 302 25.92 19.48 -8.37
N GLU A 303 25.85 20.46 -7.47
CA GLU A 303 25.24 20.28 -6.13
C GLU A 303 23.72 20.13 -6.24
N ASP A 304 23.07 20.80 -7.18
CA ASP A 304 21.65 20.60 -7.45
C ASP A 304 21.38 19.17 -7.95
N VAL A 305 22.27 18.60 -8.78
CA VAL A 305 22.18 17.20 -9.19
C VAL A 305 22.35 16.26 -7.98
N PHE A 306 23.26 16.59 -7.05
CA PHE A 306 23.42 15.84 -5.81
C PHE A 306 22.15 15.92 -4.95
N CYS A 307 21.60 17.13 -4.73
CA CYS A 307 20.36 17.31 -3.97
C CYS A 307 19.15 16.60 -4.61
N LEU A 308 19.11 16.53 -5.94
CA LEU A 308 18.12 15.75 -6.65
C LEU A 308 18.30 14.24 -6.40
N GLY A 309 19.52 13.73 -6.53
CA GLY A 309 19.81 12.30 -6.38
C GLY A 309 19.60 11.80 -4.95
N GLU A 310 20.19 12.47 -3.97
CA GLU A 310 20.22 11.99 -2.59
C GLU A 310 18.94 12.34 -1.82
N PRO A 311 18.69 13.56 -1.34
CA PRO A 311 17.51 13.80 -0.53
C PRO A 311 16.19 13.72 -1.31
N ALA A 312 16.15 14.15 -2.59
CA ALA A 312 14.89 14.13 -3.31
C ALA A 312 14.46 12.72 -3.75
N MET A 313 15.38 11.92 -4.30
CA MET A 313 15.03 10.63 -4.88
C MET A 313 15.38 9.45 -3.98
N MET A 314 16.61 9.36 -3.47
CA MET A 314 17.02 8.21 -2.66
C MET A 314 16.24 8.16 -1.35
N TYR A 315 16.17 9.26 -0.59
CA TYR A 315 15.46 9.26 0.70
C TYR A 315 13.96 8.99 0.51
N THR A 316 13.34 9.58 -0.52
CA THR A 316 11.95 9.27 -0.85
C THR A 316 11.78 7.80 -1.22
N GLY A 317 12.64 7.24 -2.06
CA GLY A 317 12.61 5.82 -2.41
C GLY A 317 12.80 4.90 -1.21
N GLU A 318 13.69 5.27 -0.28
CA GLU A 318 13.87 4.56 0.99
C GLU A 318 12.62 4.60 1.87
N CYS A 319 11.93 5.75 1.94
CA CYS A 319 10.69 5.86 2.70
C CYS A 319 9.63 4.89 2.17
N VAL A 320 9.47 4.80 0.84
CA VAL A 320 8.54 3.86 0.21
C VAL A 320 8.92 2.40 0.49
N VAL A 321 10.22 2.05 0.37
CA VAL A 321 10.70 0.68 0.68
C VAL A 321 10.47 0.33 2.14
N LYS A 322 10.74 1.25 3.06
CA LYS A 322 10.50 1.06 4.51
C LYS A 322 9.00 0.98 4.81
N GLY A 323 8.19 1.84 4.17
CA GLY A 323 6.73 1.79 4.25
C GLY A 323 6.16 0.45 3.78
N ALA A 324 6.74 -0.16 2.76
CA ALA A 324 6.44 -1.52 2.34
C ALA A 324 6.89 -2.61 3.33
N GLY A 325 7.63 -2.27 4.39
CA GLY A 325 8.19 -3.25 5.33
C GLY A 325 9.34 -4.06 4.73
N SER A 326 10.05 -3.47 3.77
CA SER A 326 11.25 -4.06 3.17
C SER A 326 12.51 -3.43 3.77
N TRP A 327 13.57 -4.23 3.87
CA TRP A 327 14.83 -3.74 4.41
C TRP A 327 15.61 -2.97 3.32
N VAL A 328 16.11 -1.80 3.68
CA VAL A 328 17.05 -1.04 2.85
C VAL A 328 18.45 -1.28 3.42
N PRO A 329 19.39 -1.81 2.64
CA PRO A 329 20.77 -1.95 3.09
C PRO A 329 21.35 -0.58 3.47
N LEU A 330 21.88 -0.47 4.68
CA LEU A 330 22.62 0.71 5.10
C LEU A 330 23.93 0.75 4.28
N GLU A 331 24.00 1.62 3.28
CA GLU A 331 25.28 1.94 2.65
C GLU A 331 26.08 2.78 3.65
N ILE A 332 26.88 2.11 4.50
CA ILE A 332 27.89 2.80 5.28
C ILE A 332 28.92 3.28 4.23
N ALA A 333 28.83 4.54 3.86
CA ALA A 333 29.91 5.21 3.16
C ALA A 333 31.10 5.26 4.14
N VAL A 334 31.91 4.20 4.15
CA VAL A 334 33.23 4.25 4.78
C VAL A 334 34.05 5.20 3.91
N ARG A 335 33.96 6.51 4.20
CA ARG A 335 34.98 7.43 3.73
C ARG A 335 36.27 7.00 4.42
N PRO A 336 37.30 6.56 3.69
CA PRO A 336 38.59 6.35 4.29
C PRO A 336 39.00 7.70 4.87
N ILE A 337 39.10 7.79 6.20
CA ILE A 337 39.67 8.97 6.86
C ILE A 337 41.10 9.03 6.33
N PRO A 338 41.50 10.12 5.61
CA PRO A 338 42.89 10.25 5.19
C PRO A 338 43.72 10.31 6.47
N ILE A 339 44.47 9.26 6.73
CA ILE A 339 45.46 9.27 7.82
C ILE A 339 46.52 10.27 7.38
N PRO A 340 46.66 11.44 8.04
CA PRO A 340 47.70 12.37 7.69
C PRO A 340 49.06 11.65 7.84
N PRO A 341 50.00 11.84 6.92
CA PRO A 341 51.30 11.24 7.03
C PRO A 341 51.91 11.64 8.37
N LEU A 342 52.31 10.63 9.15
CA LEU A 342 53.07 10.89 10.39
C LEU A 342 54.29 11.71 10.01
N HIS A 343 54.27 13.00 10.33
CA HIS A 343 55.45 13.85 10.26
C HIS A 343 56.48 13.28 11.20
N GLY A 344 57.43 12.53 10.66
CA GLY A 344 58.58 12.04 11.39
C GLY A 344 59.32 13.26 11.95
N HIS A 345 59.26 13.43 13.24
CA HIS A 345 60.18 14.36 13.91
C HIS A 345 61.62 13.94 13.62
N ALA A 346 62.27 14.59 12.64
CA ALA A 346 63.69 14.46 12.43
C ALA A 346 64.41 14.99 13.70
N VAL A 347 64.85 14.06 14.51
CA VAL A 347 65.71 14.38 15.67
C VAL A 347 67.05 14.81 15.09
N ALA A 348 67.29 16.13 15.05
CA ALA A 348 68.57 16.70 14.68
C ALA A 348 69.61 16.30 15.73
N ARG A 349 70.43 15.32 15.37
CA ARG A 349 71.62 14.92 16.13
C ARG A 349 72.65 16.02 16.02
N LYS A 350 72.71 16.86 17.04
CA LYS A 350 73.78 17.86 17.22
C LYS A 350 75.10 17.15 17.45
N ARG A 351 75.98 17.07 16.40
CA ARG A 351 77.39 16.63 16.58
C ARG A 351 78.14 17.73 17.38
N ARG A 352 78.55 17.43 18.59
CA ARG A 352 79.62 18.19 19.30
C ARG A 352 80.95 17.85 18.70
N ARG A 353 81.70 18.88 18.31
CA ARG A 353 83.14 18.87 18.13
C ARG A 353 83.78 19.24 19.44
#